data_4a7c93d6f0c95cb777b5d3646aa2c2c4
#
_entry.id   4a7c93d6f0c95cb777b5d3646aa2c2c4
#
_cell.length_a   1.000
_cell.length_b   1.000
_cell.length_c   1.000
_cell.angle_alpha   90.00
_cell.angle_beta   90.00
_cell.angle_gamma   90.00
#
_symmetry.space_group_name_H-M   'P 1'
#
loop_
_entity.id
_entity.type
_entity.pdbx_description
1 polymer ?
#
loop_
_entity_poly.entity_id
_entity_poly.type
_entity_poly.pdbx_seq_one_letter_code
_entity_poly.pdbx_strand_id
1 'polypeptide(L)'
;MNFKEYVPLAMRTCKSLPTADHINHMCLGIVGEMGELVDQIKKAYVYGKAIDQVNIIEEVGDVAYYTAGLVQHFPALADWLDSDELKQSINYEKLEVARENITRTILLNAMSAANLAADLMMFADDDNLQDANAEQVAKALGTALFATAVLLEVDLSQACE
;
A
#
# COMPACT_ATOMS: atom_id res chain seq x y z
N MET A 1 7.29 13.55 -7.42
CA MET A 1 7.54 12.38 -8.29
C MET A 1 6.26 11.58 -8.39
N ASN A 2 5.87 11.09 -9.57
CA ASN A 2 4.73 10.18 -9.69
C ASN A 2 5.17 8.72 -9.45
N PHE A 3 4.22 7.80 -9.33
CA PHE A 3 4.53 6.42 -8.97
C PHE A 3 5.31 5.68 -10.07
N LYS A 4 5.00 5.96 -11.35
CA LYS A 4 5.76 5.41 -12.47
C LYS A 4 7.23 5.83 -12.48
N GLU A 5 7.53 7.05 -12.06
CA GLU A 5 8.91 7.55 -11.94
C GLU A 5 9.61 6.92 -10.73
N TYR A 6 8.87 6.65 -9.67
CA TYR A 6 9.40 6.04 -8.44
C TYR A 6 9.81 4.57 -8.63
N VAL A 7 8.97 3.76 -9.31
CA VAL A 7 9.20 2.31 -9.47
C VAL A 7 10.62 1.95 -9.90
N PRO A 8 11.21 2.50 -10.98
CA PRO A 8 12.56 2.14 -11.40
C PRO A 8 13.64 2.57 -10.39
N LEU A 9 13.37 3.57 -9.57
CA LEU A 9 14.30 4.02 -8.54
C LEU A 9 14.28 3.07 -7.33
N ALA A 10 13.10 2.72 -6.85
CA ALA A 10 12.90 1.78 -5.75
C ALA A 10 13.48 0.40 -6.09
N MET A 11 13.24 -0.09 -7.28
CA MET A 11 13.66 -1.44 -7.69
C MET A 11 15.17 -1.61 -7.90
N ARG A 12 15.97 -0.54 -7.85
CA ARG A 12 17.44 -0.66 -7.91
C ARG A 12 18.04 -1.45 -6.75
N THR A 13 17.37 -1.42 -5.60
CA THR A 13 17.82 -2.13 -4.39
C THR A 13 17.09 -3.45 -4.18
N CYS A 14 16.11 -3.75 -5.03
CA CYS A 14 15.31 -4.95 -4.91
C CYS A 14 16.12 -6.21 -5.26
N LYS A 15 16.00 -7.22 -4.41
CA LYS A 15 16.65 -8.52 -4.65
C LYS A 15 15.96 -9.24 -5.81
N SER A 16 16.74 -9.78 -6.73
CA SER A 16 16.21 -10.66 -7.79
C SER A 16 15.76 -12.00 -7.18
N LEU A 17 14.51 -12.35 -7.38
CA LEU A 17 13.88 -13.58 -6.91
C LEU A 17 13.06 -14.20 -8.05
N PRO A 18 12.75 -15.52 -8.00
CA PRO A 18 11.72 -16.12 -8.83
C PRO A 18 10.39 -15.38 -8.68
N THR A 19 9.56 -15.39 -9.71
CA THR A 19 8.33 -14.57 -9.77
C THR A 19 7.41 -14.77 -8.57
N ALA A 20 7.08 -16.00 -8.21
CA ALA A 20 6.21 -16.29 -7.07
C ALA A 20 6.86 -15.81 -5.74
N ASP A 21 8.15 -16.12 -5.53
CA ASP A 21 8.87 -15.68 -4.33
C ASP A 21 8.94 -14.15 -4.24
N HIS A 22 9.08 -13.46 -5.39
CA HIS A 22 9.10 -12.00 -5.42
C HIS A 22 7.75 -11.42 -5.03
N ILE A 23 6.65 -11.92 -5.59
CA ILE A 23 5.30 -11.48 -5.23
C ILE A 23 5.02 -11.76 -3.76
N ASN A 24 5.35 -12.96 -3.26
CA ASN A 24 5.20 -13.31 -1.86
C ASN A 24 5.99 -12.36 -0.95
N HIS A 25 7.24 -12.04 -1.32
CA HIS A 25 8.05 -11.08 -0.59
C HIS A 25 7.42 -9.69 -0.55
N MET A 26 6.92 -9.17 -1.68
CA MET A 26 6.26 -7.87 -1.73
C MET A 26 4.97 -7.85 -0.90
N CYS A 27 4.13 -8.88 -1.02
CA CYS A 27 2.89 -9.00 -0.26
C CYS A 27 3.13 -9.08 1.25
N LEU A 28 4.10 -9.88 1.69
CA LEU A 28 4.46 -9.99 3.11
C LEU A 28 5.03 -8.67 3.65
N GLY A 29 5.83 -7.96 2.84
CA GLY A 29 6.32 -6.64 3.19
C GLY A 29 5.18 -5.64 3.40
N ILE A 30 4.27 -5.52 2.44
CA ILE A 30 3.08 -4.65 2.58
C ILE A 30 2.33 -4.91 3.89
N VAL A 31 2.07 -6.18 4.21
CA VAL A 31 1.33 -6.55 5.43
C VAL A 31 2.12 -6.17 6.69
N GLY A 32 3.45 -6.35 6.66
CA GLY A 32 4.34 -5.97 7.76
C GLY A 32 4.26 -4.47 8.06
N GLU A 33 4.49 -3.64 7.04
CA GLU A 33 4.52 -2.17 7.18
C GLU A 33 3.13 -1.59 7.51
N MET A 34 2.05 -2.19 6.97
CA MET A 34 0.68 -1.84 7.42
C MET A 34 0.47 -2.16 8.90
N GLY A 35 1.10 -3.20 9.44
CA GLY A 35 1.11 -3.52 10.86
C GLY A 35 1.84 -2.45 11.69
N GLU A 36 2.98 -1.94 11.21
CA GLU A 36 3.72 -0.85 11.86
C GLU A 36 2.89 0.45 11.88
N LEU A 37 2.18 0.79 10.80
CA LEU A 37 1.23 1.92 10.78
C LEU A 37 0.12 1.75 11.82
N VAL A 38 -0.47 0.54 11.94
CA VAL A 38 -1.46 0.24 12.98
C VAL A 38 -0.88 0.44 14.38
N ASP A 39 0.40 0.06 14.61
CA ASP A 39 1.08 0.24 15.89
C ASP A 39 1.31 1.72 16.23
N GLN A 40 1.66 2.57 15.25
CA GLN A 40 1.77 4.02 15.44
C GLN A 40 0.43 4.64 15.87
N ILE A 41 -0.66 4.28 15.19
CA ILE A 41 -2.00 4.76 15.54
C ILE A 41 -2.41 4.27 16.95
N LYS A 42 -2.11 3.03 17.30
CA LYS A 42 -2.32 2.49 18.66
C LYS A 42 -1.54 3.29 19.71
N LYS A 43 -0.25 3.59 19.45
CA LYS A 43 0.60 4.40 20.35
C LYS A 43 -0.02 5.77 20.63
N ALA A 44 -0.54 6.43 19.59
CA ALA A 44 -1.15 7.75 19.72
C ALA A 44 -2.51 7.70 20.44
N TYR A 45 -3.43 6.90 19.93
CA TYR A 45 -4.84 6.97 20.36
C TYR A 45 -5.17 6.11 21.57
N VAL A 46 -4.41 5.06 21.85
CA VAL A 46 -4.64 4.19 23.03
C VAL A 46 -3.73 4.59 24.18
N TYR A 47 -2.48 4.90 23.93
CA TYR A 47 -1.50 5.21 24.97
C TYR A 47 -1.24 6.71 25.15
N GLY A 48 -1.93 7.57 24.39
CA GLY A 48 -1.82 9.03 24.48
C GLY A 48 -0.43 9.58 24.14
N LYS A 49 0.36 8.87 23.34
CA LYS A 49 1.65 9.35 22.86
C LYS A 49 1.47 10.39 21.75
N ALA A 50 2.41 11.29 21.59
CA ALA A 50 2.46 12.15 20.41
C ALA A 50 2.56 11.29 19.15
N ILE A 51 1.90 11.73 18.08
CA ILE A 51 2.03 11.12 16.75
C ILE A 51 3.47 11.35 16.26
N ASP A 52 4.15 10.28 15.92
CA ASP A 52 5.47 10.32 15.27
C ASP A 52 5.27 10.42 13.76
N GLN A 53 5.19 11.66 13.27
CA GLN A 53 4.93 11.93 11.85
C GLN A 53 6.07 11.43 10.95
N VAL A 54 7.31 11.47 11.44
CA VAL A 54 8.47 10.97 10.69
C VAL A 54 8.33 9.47 10.46
N ASN A 55 8.05 8.72 11.53
CA ASN A 55 7.88 7.29 11.43
C ASN A 55 6.67 6.91 10.54
N ILE A 56 5.55 7.65 10.62
CA ILE A 56 4.40 7.42 9.71
C ILE A 56 4.80 7.61 8.24
N ILE A 57 5.60 8.62 7.91
CA ILE A 57 6.08 8.86 6.55
C ILE A 57 7.01 7.71 6.11
N GLU A 58 7.89 7.24 6.98
CA GLU A 58 8.78 6.11 6.72
C GLU A 58 7.97 4.84 6.40
N GLU A 59 7.01 4.47 7.25
CA GLU A 59 6.18 3.27 7.03
C GLU A 59 5.34 3.35 5.75
N VAL A 60 4.79 4.54 5.42
CA VAL A 60 4.09 4.74 4.14
C VAL A 60 5.06 4.60 2.97
N GLY A 61 6.30 5.07 3.10
CA GLY A 61 7.36 4.90 2.12
C GLY A 61 7.72 3.43 1.90
N ASP A 62 7.81 2.66 2.98
CA ASP A 62 8.10 1.22 2.91
C ASP A 62 6.94 0.44 2.28
N VAL A 63 5.69 0.78 2.59
CA VAL A 63 4.52 0.27 1.87
C VAL A 63 4.60 0.60 0.37
N ALA A 64 4.97 1.83 0.01
CA ALA A 64 5.13 2.24 -1.38
C ALA A 64 6.25 1.46 -2.09
N TYR A 65 7.36 1.17 -1.39
CA TYR A 65 8.46 0.35 -1.92
C TYR A 65 7.99 -1.06 -2.30
N TYR A 66 7.30 -1.75 -1.39
CA TYR A 66 6.77 -3.09 -1.68
C TYR A 66 5.70 -3.06 -2.77
N THR A 67 4.87 -2.03 -2.80
CA THR A 67 3.89 -1.82 -3.88
C THR A 67 4.57 -1.63 -5.23
N ALA A 68 5.69 -0.89 -5.29
CA ALA A 68 6.48 -0.72 -6.50
C ALA A 68 7.04 -2.06 -7.02
N GLY A 69 7.39 -2.98 -6.12
CA GLY A 69 7.79 -4.34 -6.49
C GLY A 69 6.69 -5.12 -7.21
N LEU A 70 5.43 -4.96 -6.82
CA LEU A 70 4.30 -5.59 -7.51
C LEU A 70 4.09 -5.07 -8.94
N VAL A 71 4.47 -3.83 -9.24
CA VAL A 71 4.36 -3.26 -10.60
C VAL A 71 5.16 -4.06 -11.63
N GLN A 72 6.23 -4.75 -11.23
CA GLN A 72 6.99 -5.61 -12.14
C GLN A 72 6.15 -6.75 -12.70
N HIS A 73 5.13 -7.19 -11.99
CA HIS A 73 4.22 -8.27 -12.36
C HIS A 73 2.86 -7.76 -12.83
N PHE A 74 2.45 -6.59 -12.36
CA PHE A 74 1.18 -5.93 -12.65
C PHE A 74 1.41 -4.49 -13.14
N PRO A 75 1.90 -4.28 -14.37
CA PRO A 75 2.29 -2.94 -14.86
C PRO A 75 1.16 -1.90 -14.81
N ALA A 76 -0.08 -2.33 -15.01
CA ALA A 76 -1.25 -1.44 -14.94
C ALA A 76 -1.50 -0.86 -13.53
N LEU A 77 -0.88 -1.42 -12.49
CA LEU A 77 -0.95 -0.89 -11.13
C LEU A 77 -0.33 0.51 -11.03
N ALA A 78 0.80 0.77 -11.70
CA ALA A 78 1.43 2.09 -11.69
C ALA A 78 0.55 3.14 -12.40
N ASP A 79 -0.05 2.78 -13.54
CA ASP A 79 -1.01 3.64 -14.25
C ASP A 79 -2.22 3.97 -13.36
N TRP A 80 -2.71 2.98 -12.65
CA TRP A 80 -3.84 3.14 -11.73
C TRP A 80 -3.51 4.07 -10.58
N LEU A 81 -2.35 3.91 -9.93
CA LEU A 81 -1.93 4.73 -8.78
C LEU A 81 -1.69 6.20 -9.16
N ASP A 82 -1.25 6.46 -10.39
CA ASP A 82 -1.07 7.82 -10.92
C ASP A 82 -2.35 8.42 -11.50
N SER A 83 -3.43 7.65 -11.66
CA SER A 83 -4.64 8.05 -12.35
C SER A 83 -5.44 9.12 -11.61
N ASP A 84 -6.09 10.01 -12.37
CA ASP A 84 -7.05 10.94 -11.82
C ASP A 84 -8.34 10.24 -11.35
N GLU A 85 -8.65 9.08 -11.93
CA GLU A 85 -9.80 8.25 -11.56
C GLU A 85 -9.67 7.76 -10.12
N LEU A 86 -8.50 7.25 -9.72
CA LEU A 86 -8.23 6.87 -8.34
C LEU A 86 -8.36 8.07 -7.40
N LYS A 87 -7.72 9.20 -7.74
CA LYS A 87 -7.76 10.42 -6.92
C LYS A 87 -9.19 10.94 -6.73
N GLN A 88 -10.01 10.92 -7.78
CA GLN A 88 -11.41 11.32 -7.73
C GLN A 88 -12.31 10.32 -6.99
N SER A 89 -11.92 9.04 -6.91
CA SER A 89 -12.65 8.02 -6.15
C SER A 89 -12.61 8.24 -4.64
N ILE A 90 -11.63 9.01 -4.16
CA ILE A 90 -11.52 9.38 -2.74
C ILE A 90 -12.61 10.39 -2.41
N ASN A 91 -13.60 9.96 -1.65
CA ASN A 91 -14.66 10.83 -1.17
C ASN A 91 -14.22 11.56 0.10
N TYR A 92 -13.91 12.86 -0.02
CA TYR A 92 -13.41 13.68 1.09
C TYR A 92 -14.41 13.81 2.25
N GLU A 93 -15.72 13.78 2.00
CA GLU A 93 -16.72 13.80 3.10
C GLU A 93 -16.65 12.52 3.94
N LYS A 94 -16.44 11.37 3.27
CA LYS A 94 -16.21 10.10 3.97
C LYS A 94 -14.87 10.07 4.68
N LEU A 95 -13.88 10.81 4.17
CA LEU A 95 -12.56 10.91 4.77
C LEU A 95 -12.61 11.62 6.14
N GLU A 96 -13.38 12.68 6.29
CA GLU A 96 -13.59 13.33 7.60
C GLU A 96 -14.18 12.37 8.63
N VAL A 97 -15.24 11.63 8.26
CA VAL A 97 -15.82 10.59 9.13
C VAL A 97 -14.81 9.48 9.44
N ALA A 98 -13.97 9.12 8.46
CA ALA A 98 -12.91 8.13 8.64
C ALA A 98 -11.84 8.62 9.62
N ARG A 99 -11.49 9.91 9.61
CA ARG A 99 -10.55 10.52 10.56
C ARG A 99 -11.09 10.57 11.99
N GLU A 100 -12.38 10.84 12.17
CA GLU A 100 -13.03 10.75 13.49
C GLU A 100 -12.95 9.33 14.08
N ASN A 101 -12.83 8.31 13.23
CA ASN A 101 -12.75 6.90 13.57
C ASN A 101 -11.43 6.27 13.12
N ILE A 102 -10.33 7.02 13.16
CA ILE A 102 -9.04 6.65 12.54
C ILE A 102 -8.52 5.28 12.98
N THR A 103 -8.66 4.94 14.26
CA THR A 103 -8.21 3.65 14.80
C THR A 103 -8.93 2.47 14.14
N ARG A 104 -10.22 2.60 13.90
CA ARG A 104 -11.02 1.59 13.22
C ARG A 104 -10.70 1.56 11.73
N THR A 105 -10.58 2.72 11.12
CA THR A 105 -10.38 2.83 9.67
C THR A 105 -9.02 2.28 9.26
N ILE A 106 -7.94 2.60 9.98
CA ILE A 106 -6.60 2.07 9.69
C ILE A 106 -6.57 0.55 9.86
N LEU A 107 -7.23 0.02 10.88
CA LEU A 107 -7.34 -1.42 11.09
C LEU A 107 -8.08 -2.10 9.93
N LEU A 108 -9.20 -1.53 9.46
CA LEU A 108 -9.96 -2.08 8.35
C LEU A 108 -9.15 -2.05 7.04
N ASN A 109 -8.38 -0.99 6.80
CA ASN A 109 -7.49 -0.89 5.64
C ASN A 109 -6.38 -1.94 5.72
N ALA A 110 -5.76 -2.14 6.88
CA ALA A 110 -4.73 -3.16 7.08
C ALA A 110 -5.28 -4.57 6.86
N MET A 111 -6.48 -4.87 7.37
CA MET A 111 -7.15 -6.16 7.13
C MET A 111 -7.48 -6.37 5.64
N SER A 112 -7.94 -5.33 4.95
CA SER A 112 -8.20 -5.39 3.51
C SER A 112 -6.92 -5.64 2.72
N ALA A 113 -5.84 -4.93 3.06
CA ALA A 113 -4.54 -5.11 2.43
C ALA A 113 -4.01 -6.54 2.64
N ALA A 114 -4.13 -7.09 3.84
CA ALA A 114 -3.71 -8.46 4.15
C ALA A 114 -4.49 -9.51 3.35
N ASN A 115 -5.81 -9.37 3.21
CA ASN A 115 -6.63 -10.27 2.43
C ASN A 115 -6.27 -10.21 0.93
N LEU A 116 -6.15 -9.00 0.38
CA LEU A 116 -5.78 -8.81 -1.03
C LEU A 116 -4.36 -9.30 -1.33
N ALA A 117 -3.43 -9.11 -0.40
CA ALA A 117 -2.08 -9.66 -0.52
C ALA A 117 -2.08 -11.20 -0.54
N ALA A 118 -2.88 -11.84 0.32
CA ALA A 118 -3.05 -13.29 0.33
C ALA A 118 -3.64 -13.82 -0.99
N ASP A 119 -4.63 -13.11 -1.56
CA ASP A 119 -5.20 -13.47 -2.86
C ASP A 119 -4.14 -13.37 -3.98
N LEU A 120 -3.29 -12.32 -3.99
CA LEU A 120 -2.19 -12.21 -4.97
C LEU A 120 -1.17 -13.35 -4.83
N MET A 121 -0.85 -13.74 -3.61
CA MET A 121 0.05 -14.89 -3.36
C MET A 121 -0.53 -16.18 -3.93
N MET A 122 -1.85 -16.42 -3.81
CA MET A 122 -2.50 -17.57 -4.42
C MET A 122 -2.39 -17.57 -5.95
N PHE A 123 -2.60 -16.42 -6.62
CA PHE A 123 -2.39 -16.31 -8.07
C PHE A 123 -0.94 -16.59 -8.48
N ALA A 124 0.03 -16.20 -7.65
CA ALA A 124 1.44 -16.43 -7.91
C ALA A 124 1.81 -17.92 -7.77
N ASP A 125 1.30 -18.58 -6.75
CA ASP A 125 1.56 -20.01 -6.48
C ASP A 125 0.94 -20.90 -7.56
N ASP A 126 -0.22 -20.53 -8.12
CA ASP A 126 -0.91 -21.24 -9.19
C ASP A 126 -0.36 -20.92 -10.59
N ASP A 127 0.70 -20.13 -10.71
CA ASP A 127 1.27 -19.61 -11.98
C ASP A 127 0.22 -18.93 -12.87
N ASN A 128 -0.75 -18.25 -12.25
CA ASN A 128 -1.93 -17.68 -12.91
C ASN A 128 -1.95 -16.15 -12.90
N LEU A 129 -0.78 -15.53 -13.02
CA LEU A 129 -0.63 -14.06 -12.97
C LEU A 129 -1.24 -13.33 -14.18
N GLN A 130 -1.55 -14.05 -15.25
CA GLN A 130 -2.20 -13.48 -16.44
C GLN A 130 -3.73 -13.41 -16.29
N ASP A 131 -4.28 -13.88 -15.16
CA ASP A 131 -5.70 -13.74 -14.87
C ASP A 131 -6.05 -12.25 -14.68
N ALA A 132 -7.11 -11.81 -15.36
CA ALA A 132 -7.61 -10.43 -15.21
C ALA A 132 -8.02 -10.12 -13.75
N ASN A 133 -8.37 -11.13 -12.97
CA ASN A 133 -8.67 -10.95 -11.54
C ASN A 133 -7.40 -10.63 -10.73
N ALA A 134 -6.24 -11.21 -11.05
CA ALA A 134 -4.99 -10.89 -10.36
C ALA A 134 -4.63 -9.40 -10.51
N GLU A 135 -4.79 -8.82 -11.71
CA GLU A 135 -4.59 -7.39 -11.93
C GLU A 135 -5.59 -6.54 -11.14
N GLN A 136 -6.86 -6.96 -11.08
CA GLN A 136 -7.87 -6.23 -10.31
C GLN A 136 -7.60 -6.29 -8.82
N VAL A 137 -7.13 -7.43 -8.29
CA VAL A 137 -6.73 -7.57 -6.89
C VAL A 137 -5.52 -6.67 -6.60
N ALA A 138 -4.53 -6.61 -7.49
CA ALA A 138 -3.39 -5.70 -7.36
C ALA A 138 -3.81 -4.22 -7.32
N LYS A 139 -4.75 -3.80 -8.19
CA LYS A 139 -5.32 -2.45 -8.18
C LYS A 139 -6.11 -2.16 -6.90
N ALA A 140 -6.89 -3.12 -6.41
CA ALA A 140 -7.63 -2.98 -5.15
C ALA A 140 -6.68 -2.82 -3.96
N LEU A 141 -5.59 -3.60 -3.91
CA LEU A 141 -4.54 -3.46 -2.91
C LEU A 141 -3.91 -2.07 -2.97
N GLY A 142 -3.47 -1.61 -4.14
CA GLY A 142 -2.93 -0.27 -4.33
C GLY A 142 -3.91 0.83 -3.91
N THR A 143 -5.21 0.65 -4.16
CA THR A 143 -6.26 1.60 -3.71
C THR A 143 -6.33 1.66 -2.19
N ALA A 144 -6.29 0.53 -1.49
CA ALA A 144 -6.31 0.49 -0.03
C ALA A 144 -5.08 1.20 0.57
N LEU A 145 -3.92 1.04 -0.04
CA LEU A 145 -2.67 1.68 0.38
C LEU A 145 -2.70 3.19 0.12
N PHE A 146 -3.16 3.62 -1.06
CA PHE A 146 -3.34 5.04 -1.39
C PHE A 146 -4.34 5.72 -0.44
N ALA A 147 -5.48 5.07 -0.17
CA ALA A 147 -6.47 5.58 0.79
C ALA A 147 -5.89 5.71 2.21
N THR A 148 -4.99 4.80 2.61
CA THR A 148 -4.28 4.87 3.89
C THR A 148 -3.36 6.08 3.95
N ALA A 149 -2.55 6.34 2.91
CA ALA A 149 -1.68 7.52 2.85
C ALA A 149 -2.49 8.83 2.93
N VAL A 150 -3.59 8.92 2.19
CA VAL A 150 -4.49 10.09 2.22
C VAL A 150 -5.14 10.25 3.61
N LEU A 151 -5.55 9.15 4.25
CA LEU A 151 -6.11 9.17 5.61
C LEU A 151 -5.11 9.72 6.63
N LEU A 152 -3.84 9.38 6.49
CA LEU A 152 -2.75 9.79 7.37
C LEU A 152 -2.12 11.15 6.97
N GLU A 153 -2.66 11.80 5.93
CA GLU A 153 -2.17 13.08 5.40
C GLU A 153 -0.70 13.02 4.90
N VAL A 154 -0.28 11.86 4.44
CA VAL A 154 1.05 11.67 3.88
C VAL A 154 1.03 11.95 2.38
N ASP A 155 1.88 12.86 1.93
CA ASP A 155 2.17 13.03 0.51
C ASP A 155 3.07 11.88 0.03
N LEU A 156 2.54 11.02 -0.84
CA LEU A 156 3.30 9.90 -1.39
C LEU A 156 4.57 10.34 -2.12
N SER A 157 4.58 11.54 -2.73
CA SER A 157 5.79 12.05 -3.36
C SER A 157 6.91 12.30 -2.35
N GLN A 158 6.57 12.70 -1.13
CA GLN A 158 7.51 12.89 -0.02
C GLN A 158 7.95 11.55 0.58
N ALA A 159 7.03 10.60 0.72
CA ALA A 159 7.33 9.28 1.26
C ALA A 159 8.24 8.44 0.33
N CYS A 160 8.24 8.74 -0.97
CA CYS A 160 9.07 8.09 -1.99
C CYS A 160 10.44 8.78 -2.21
N GLU A 161 10.88 9.72 -1.39
CA GLU A 161 12.19 10.36 -1.44
C GLU A 161 13.24 9.60 -0.61
#